data_8e0cef8150b563f9cd87d8e936b54023
#
_entry.id   8e0cef8150b563f9cd87d8e936b54023
#
_cell.length_a   1.000
_cell.length_b   1.000
_cell.length_c   1.000
_cell.angle_alpha   90.00
_cell.angle_beta   90.00
_cell.angle_gamma   90.00
#
_symmetry.space_group_name_H-M   'P 1'
#
loop_
_entity.id
_entity.type
_entity.pdbx_description
1 polymer ?
#
loop_
_entity_poly.entity_id
_entity_poly.type
_entity_poly.pdbx_seq_one_letter_code
_entity_poly.pdbx_strand_id
1 'polypeptide(L)' 'MSEKNMDMTERISKIGETINQYRESIMAHFKDMDVEVKDWHVSVGKMDKEYDIDVTLKLAIKPKKA' A
#
# COMPACT_ATOMS: atom_id res chain seq x y z
N MET A 1 -1.49 -26.87 10.47
CA MET A 1 -1.77 -25.85 9.88
C MET A 1 -1.62 -24.61 10.54
N SER A 2 -0.55 -24.05 10.38
CA SER A 2 -0.22 -22.88 11.08
C SER A 2 -1.04 -21.72 10.66
N GLU A 3 -1.48 -21.67 9.43
CA GLU A 3 -2.20 -20.49 9.08
C GLU A 3 -3.52 -20.45 9.77
N LYS A 4 -4.03 -21.55 10.25
CA LYS A 4 -5.24 -21.48 10.96
C LYS A 4 -5.10 -20.82 12.27
N ASN A 5 -3.89 -20.76 12.79
CA ASN A 5 -3.69 -20.13 14.07
C ASN A 5 -3.36 -18.67 14.00
N MET A 6 -3.23 -18.13 12.82
CA MET A 6 -2.94 -16.74 12.67
C MET A 6 -4.23 -15.98 12.83
N ASP A 7 -4.33 -15.14 13.83
CA ASP A 7 -5.56 -14.41 14.02
C ASP A 7 -5.63 -13.24 13.05
N MET A 8 -6.75 -12.56 13.04
CA MET A 8 -7.00 -11.52 12.07
C MET A 8 -6.03 -10.36 12.23
N THR A 9 -5.69 -10.04 13.46
CA THR A 9 -4.78 -8.95 13.71
C THR A 9 -3.41 -9.22 13.09
N GLU A 10 -2.95 -10.44 13.24
CA GLU A 10 -1.68 -10.82 12.66
C GLU A 10 -1.71 -10.79 11.15
N ARG A 11 -2.79 -11.23 10.58
CA ARG A 11 -2.92 -11.23 9.14
C ARG A 11 -2.92 -9.82 8.59
N ILE A 12 -3.64 -8.92 9.24
CA ILE A 12 -3.69 -7.53 8.80
C ILE A 12 -2.30 -6.91 8.92
N SER A 13 -1.60 -7.23 9.99
CA SER A 13 -0.27 -6.70 10.19
C SER A 13 0.68 -7.15 9.09
N LYS A 14 0.59 -8.42 8.72
CA LYS A 14 1.44 -8.95 7.68
C LYS A 14 1.13 -8.34 6.33
N ILE A 15 -0.13 -8.11 6.05
CA ILE A 15 -0.52 -7.46 4.82
C ILE A 15 0.02 -6.04 4.79
N GLY A 16 -0.06 -5.34 5.92
CA GLY A 16 0.48 -3.99 6.00
C GLY A 16 1.97 -3.96 5.76
N GLU A 17 2.70 -4.91 6.32
CA GLU A 17 4.13 -5.00 6.10
C GLU A 17 4.45 -5.25 4.64
N THR A 18 3.69 -6.13 4.02
CA THR A 18 3.90 -6.44 2.62
C THR A 18 3.69 -5.22 1.75
N ILE A 19 2.64 -4.48 2.03
CA ILE A 19 2.35 -3.26 1.28
C ILE A 19 3.48 -2.26 1.46
N ASN A 20 3.98 -2.14 2.67
CA ASN A 20 5.07 -1.22 2.94
C ASN A 20 6.34 -1.60 2.20
N GLN A 21 6.60 -2.89 2.07
CA GLN A 21 7.77 -3.33 1.33
C GLN A 21 7.66 -2.96 -0.13
N TYR A 22 6.48 -3.11 -0.68
CA TYR A 22 6.26 -2.76 -2.08
C TYR A 22 6.29 -1.25 -2.29
N ARG A 23 6.00 -0.52 -1.25
CA ARG A 23 5.98 0.93 -1.37
C ARG A 23 7.30 1.48 -1.88
N GLU A 24 8.41 1.01 -1.31
CA GLU A 24 9.70 1.52 -1.71
C GLU A 24 10.01 1.17 -3.16
N SER A 25 9.64 -0.03 -3.53
CA SER A 25 9.86 -0.47 -4.89
C SER A 25 9.06 0.36 -5.89
N ILE A 26 7.81 0.60 -5.54
CA ILE A 26 6.92 1.39 -6.38
C ILE A 26 7.42 2.82 -6.50
N MET A 27 7.86 3.38 -5.39
CA MET A 27 8.34 4.76 -5.40
C MET A 27 9.60 4.90 -6.24
N ALA A 28 10.46 3.89 -6.20
CA ALA A 28 11.67 3.91 -7.01
C ALA A 28 11.34 3.86 -8.49
N HIS A 29 10.37 3.04 -8.85
CA HIS A 29 9.94 2.96 -10.23
C HIS A 29 9.37 4.27 -10.73
N PHE A 30 8.55 4.91 -9.91
CA PHE A 30 7.93 6.17 -10.31
C PHE A 30 8.97 7.27 -10.40
N LYS A 31 9.97 7.24 -9.55
CA LYS A 31 11.01 8.22 -9.60
C LYS A 31 11.75 8.14 -10.93
N ASP A 32 11.97 6.92 -11.42
CA ASP A 32 12.61 6.73 -12.71
C ASP A 32 11.78 7.30 -13.85
N MET A 33 10.49 7.40 -13.66
CA MET A 33 9.59 7.90 -14.68
C MET A 33 9.25 9.37 -14.49
N ASP A 34 9.94 10.02 -13.58
CA ASP A 34 9.68 11.44 -13.27
C ASP A 34 8.26 11.64 -12.74
N VAL A 35 7.79 10.69 -11.98
CA VAL A 35 6.49 10.79 -11.34
C VAL A 35 6.73 10.91 -9.85
N GLU A 36 6.07 11.87 -9.24
CA GLU A 36 6.22 12.11 -7.82
C GLU A 36 5.07 11.50 -7.06
N VAL A 37 5.36 10.80 -5.99
CA VAL A 37 4.33 10.23 -5.13
C VAL A 37 3.99 11.28 -4.08
N LYS A 38 2.78 11.81 -4.17
CA LYS A 38 2.37 12.86 -3.26
C LYS A 38 1.77 12.31 -1.99
N ASP A 39 1.13 11.17 -2.07
CA ASP A 39 0.43 10.64 -0.93
C ASP A 39 0.38 9.14 -1.03
N TRP A 40 0.60 8.51 0.09
CA TRP A 40 0.50 7.06 0.20
C TRP A 40 -0.17 6.78 1.52
N HIS A 41 -1.35 6.26 1.44
CA HIS A 41 -2.14 6.07 2.64
C HIS A 41 -2.76 4.68 2.65
N VAL A 42 -2.62 3.99 3.75
CA VAL A 42 -3.21 2.68 3.92
C VAL A 42 -4.18 2.76 5.08
N SER A 43 -5.39 2.33 4.85
CA SER A 43 -6.36 2.32 5.92
C SER A 43 -7.02 0.97 6.00
N VAL A 44 -7.45 0.61 7.18
CA VAL A 44 -8.09 -0.65 7.44
C VAL A 44 -9.47 -0.37 8.00
N GLY A 45 -10.48 -0.94 7.37
CA GLY A 45 -11.83 -0.79 7.84
C GLY A 45 -12.43 -2.15 8.11
N LYS A 46 -13.47 -2.17 8.91
CA LYS A 46 -14.17 -3.40 9.16
C LYS A 46 -15.63 -3.18 8.83
N MET A 47 -16.17 -4.05 8.00
CA MET A 47 -17.55 -3.95 7.66
C MET A 47 -18.15 -5.31 7.83
N ASP A 48 -19.07 -5.44 8.74
CA ASP A 48 -19.72 -6.69 9.03
C ASP A 48 -18.65 -7.70 9.48
N LYS A 49 -18.45 -8.78 8.78
CA LYS A 49 -17.50 -9.78 9.15
C LYS A 49 -16.24 -9.71 8.35
N GLU A 50 -16.12 -8.71 7.53
CA GLU A 50 -15.03 -8.63 6.61
C GLU A 50 -14.17 -7.42 6.93
N TYR A 51 -12.88 -7.55 6.72
CA TYR A 51 -11.96 -6.43 6.89
C TYR A 51 -11.54 -5.97 5.52
N ASP A 52 -11.53 -4.65 5.33
CA ASP A 52 -11.11 -4.07 4.06
C ASP A 52 -9.84 -3.31 4.26
N ILE A 53 -8.92 -3.46 3.35
CA ILE A 53 -7.70 -2.68 3.37
C ILE A 53 -7.68 -1.84 2.12
N ASP A 54 -7.64 -0.53 2.32
CA ASP A 54 -7.64 0.41 1.22
C ASP A 54 -6.29 1.07 1.11
N VAL A 55 -5.76 1.11 -0.09
CA VAL A 55 -4.50 1.78 -0.33
C VAL A 55 -4.78 2.93 -1.28
N THR A 56 -4.47 4.12 -0.85
CA THR A 56 -4.66 5.32 -1.65
C THR A 56 -3.30 5.82 -2.10
N LEU A 57 -3.18 6.09 -3.36
CA LEU A 57 -1.93 6.54 -3.93
C LEU A 57 -2.20 7.74 -4.80
N LYS A 58 -1.55 8.84 -4.50
CA LYS A 58 -1.71 10.05 -5.27
C LYS A 58 -0.40 10.36 -5.96
N LEU A 59 -0.45 10.51 -7.25
CA LEU A 59 0.73 10.75 -8.05
C LEU A 59 0.62 12.10 -8.74
N ALA A 60 1.75 12.71 -8.96
CA ALA A 60 1.82 13.94 -9.72
C ALA A 60 2.78 13.74 -10.87
N ILE A 61 2.33 14.01 -12.06
CA ILE A 61 3.14 13.89 -13.25
C ILE A 61 3.39 15.28 -13.76
N LYS A 62 4.64 15.67 -13.79
CA LYS A 62 4.98 17.00 -14.27
C LYS A 62 5.30 16.94 -15.74
N PRO A 63 4.75 17.86 -16.51
CA PRO A 63 5.06 17.85 -17.93
C PRO A 63 6.52 18.17 -18.15
N LYS A 64 7.10 17.54 -19.14
CA LYS A 64 8.46 17.81 -19.44
C LYS A 64 8.58 19.14 -20.09
N LYS A 65 9.59 19.90 -19.68
CA LYS A 65 9.77 21.17 -20.29
C LYS A 65 10.36 20.96 -21.63
N ALA A 66 9.88 21.64 -22.58
CA ALA A 66 10.37 21.47 -23.94
C ALA A 66 11.69 22.15 -24.14
#